data_9fa9ec7ce9cd79fee22328ad455fe614
#
_entry.id   9fa9ec7ce9cd79fee22328ad455fe614
#
_cell.length_a   1.000
_cell.length_b   1.000
_cell.length_c   1.000
_cell.angle_alpha   90.00
_cell.angle_beta   90.00
_cell.angle_gamma   90.00
#
_symmetry.space_group_name_H-M   'P 1'
#
loop_
_entity.id
_entity.type
_entity.pdbx_description
1 polymer ?
#
loop_
_entity_poly.entity_id
_entity_poly.type
_entity_poly.pdbx_seq_one_letter_code
_entity_poly.pdbx_strand_id
1 'polypeptide(L)'
;MLPGIKQFDLSGRSILVTGGSKGLGKAMAEGFASAGANLFLVSRNLSEAKEAADEISAAYGVEAHGHEADVTEQASVEAMVSEAMEARGRIDVLVNNAGINRRGPIEELSLEDFKEVQEINVTGVWLCSRAVLPHMKERGNGRIVNLSSALGLVGTPNRTPYATSKGAVTQMTRALSLEVAGSGVTVNAICPGPFLTPMNESI
;
A
#
# COMPACT_ATOMS: atom_id res chain seq x y z
N MET A 1 -20.78 -10.02 -4.57
CA MET A 1 -20.55 -9.30 -5.86
C MET A 1 -21.80 -8.52 -6.23
N LEU A 2 -21.68 -7.25 -6.60
CA LEU A 2 -22.82 -6.48 -7.10
C LEU A 2 -23.20 -6.97 -8.50
N PRO A 3 -24.45 -7.41 -8.74
CA PRO A 3 -24.87 -7.92 -10.03
C PRO A 3 -24.75 -6.82 -11.11
N GLY A 4 -24.12 -7.13 -12.24
CA GLY A 4 -24.11 -6.27 -13.42
C GLY A 4 -22.87 -5.42 -13.66
N ILE A 5 -21.88 -5.39 -12.75
CA ILE A 5 -20.65 -4.58 -12.93
C ILE A 5 -19.43 -5.52 -13.05
N LYS A 6 -19.42 -6.35 -14.10
CA LYS A 6 -18.35 -7.33 -14.35
C LYS A 6 -16.94 -6.72 -14.44
N GLN A 7 -16.79 -5.48 -14.87
CA GLN A 7 -15.49 -4.80 -14.95
C GLN A 7 -14.87 -4.53 -13.60
N PHE A 8 -15.63 -4.55 -12.51
CA PHE A 8 -15.15 -4.42 -11.13
C PHE A 8 -15.04 -5.76 -10.41
N ASP A 9 -15.26 -6.87 -11.10
CA ASP A 9 -15.07 -8.21 -10.57
C ASP A 9 -13.57 -8.49 -10.38
N LEU A 10 -13.17 -8.72 -9.14
CA LEU A 10 -11.82 -9.06 -8.75
C LEU A 10 -11.69 -10.52 -8.29
N SER A 11 -12.69 -11.36 -8.58
CA SER A 11 -12.68 -12.77 -8.21
C SER A 11 -11.42 -13.47 -8.69
N GLY A 12 -10.75 -14.20 -7.80
CA GLY A 12 -9.50 -14.90 -8.09
C GLY A 12 -8.25 -14.01 -8.16
N ARG A 13 -8.37 -12.69 -7.94
CA ARG A 13 -7.20 -11.81 -7.81
C ARG A 13 -6.61 -11.89 -6.41
N SER A 14 -5.30 -11.82 -6.32
CA SER A 14 -4.54 -11.71 -5.08
C SER A 14 -4.02 -10.29 -4.93
N ILE A 15 -4.40 -9.62 -3.84
CA ILE A 15 -4.05 -8.22 -3.57
C ILE A 15 -3.28 -8.14 -2.26
N LEU A 16 -2.08 -7.58 -2.31
CA LEU A 16 -1.24 -7.30 -1.16
C LEU A 16 -1.39 -5.83 -0.78
N VAL A 17 -1.77 -5.55 0.49
CA VAL A 17 -1.99 -4.19 1.01
C VAL A 17 -1.07 -3.92 2.19
N THR A 18 -0.07 -3.06 2.01
CA THR A 18 0.78 -2.62 3.14
C THR A 18 0.04 -1.61 4.00
N GLY A 19 0.17 -1.72 5.34
CA GLY A 19 -0.64 -0.94 6.27
C GLY A 19 -2.14 -1.26 6.14
N GLY A 20 -2.47 -2.53 5.84
CA GLY A 20 -3.84 -2.99 5.57
C GLY A 20 -4.70 -3.25 6.79
N SER A 21 -4.15 -3.16 8.01
CA SER A 21 -4.88 -3.51 9.24
C SER A 21 -5.85 -2.43 9.74
N LYS A 22 -5.72 -1.17 9.31
CA LYS A 22 -6.55 -0.05 9.78
C LYS A 22 -6.63 1.10 8.78
N GLY A 23 -7.52 2.06 9.05
CA GLY A 23 -7.66 3.29 8.29
C GLY A 23 -7.96 3.05 6.81
N LEU A 24 -7.33 3.83 5.92
CA LEU A 24 -7.53 3.72 4.47
C LEU A 24 -7.14 2.34 3.92
N GLY A 25 -6.07 1.74 4.45
CA GLY A 25 -5.63 0.41 4.02
C GLY A 25 -6.70 -0.65 4.23
N LYS A 26 -7.31 -0.68 5.43
CA LYS A 26 -8.42 -1.61 5.75
C LYS A 26 -9.65 -1.31 4.90
N ALA A 27 -10.04 -0.05 4.78
CA ALA A 27 -11.20 0.33 3.96
C ALA A 27 -11.04 -0.06 2.47
N MET A 28 -9.83 0.11 1.91
CA MET A 28 -9.54 -0.37 0.55
C MET A 28 -9.59 -1.90 0.47
N ALA A 29 -9.04 -2.60 1.46
CA ALA A 29 -9.09 -4.06 1.53
C ALA A 29 -10.54 -4.59 1.58
N GLU A 30 -11.41 -3.99 2.37
CA GLU A 30 -12.85 -4.28 2.40
C GLU A 30 -13.51 -4.05 1.03
N GLY A 31 -13.17 -2.95 0.36
CA GLY A 31 -13.63 -2.68 -1.00
C GLY A 31 -13.19 -3.76 -2.00
N PHE A 32 -11.94 -4.20 -1.95
CA PHE A 32 -11.43 -5.28 -2.80
C PHE A 32 -12.09 -6.63 -2.48
N ALA A 33 -12.27 -6.93 -1.19
CA ALA A 33 -12.97 -8.14 -0.74
C ALA A 33 -14.42 -8.16 -1.22
N SER A 34 -15.13 -7.04 -1.15
CA SER A 34 -16.51 -6.91 -1.65
C SER A 34 -16.63 -7.16 -3.15
N ALA A 35 -15.53 -6.97 -3.89
CA ALA A 35 -15.41 -7.28 -5.31
C ALA A 35 -14.88 -8.71 -5.58
N GLY A 36 -14.66 -9.53 -4.55
CA GLY A 36 -14.28 -10.94 -4.67
C GLY A 36 -12.77 -11.21 -4.67
N ALA A 37 -11.93 -10.23 -4.34
CA ALA A 37 -10.48 -10.43 -4.28
C ALA A 37 -10.06 -11.16 -3.00
N ASN A 38 -8.99 -11.95 -3.10
CA ASN A 38 -8.27 -12.49 -1.95
C ASN A 38 -7.17 -11.51 -1.52
N LEU A 39 -6.88 -11.46 -0.21
CA LEU A 39 -6.10 -10.40 0.38
C LEU A 39 -4.91 -10.90 1.21
N PHE A 40 -3.82 -10.13 1.15
CA PHE A 40 -2.71 -10.18 2.10
C PHE A 40 -2.61 -8.81 2.76
N LEU A 41 -2.96 -8.75 4.04
CA LEU A 41 -2.93 -7.52 4.83
C LEU A 41 -1.65 -7.48 5.64
N VAL A 42 -0.85 -6.44 5.43
CA VAL A 42 0.47 -6.32 6.05
C VAL A 42 0.47 -5.22 7.10
N SER A 43 0.99 -5.55 8.27
CA SER A 43 1.23 -4.62 9.37
C SER A 43 2.50 -5.00 10.12
N ARG A 44 3.13 -4.07 10.83
CA ARG A 44 4.20 -4.37 11.80
C ARG A 44 3.69 -5.10 13.04
N ASN A 45 2.39 -5.14 13.23
CA ASN A 45 1.73 -5.86 14.31
C ASN A 45 0.90 -7.00 13.70
N LEU A 46 1.38 -8.23 13.88
CA LEU A 46 0.73 -9.43 13.35
C LEU A 46 -0.70 -9.61 13.86
N SER A 47 -0.95 -9.31 15.15
CA SER A 47 -2.30 -9.47 15.71
C SER A 47 -3.31 -8.54 15.03
N GLU A 48 -2.95 -7.27 14.79
CA GLU A 48 -3.81 -6.32 14.08
C GLU A 48 -4.06 -6.75 12.61
N ALA A 49 -3.04 -7.30 11.95
CA ALA A 49 -3.19 -7.77 10.58
C ALA A 49 -4.11 -9.00 10.49
N LYS A 50 -3.95 -9.95 11.42
CA LYS A 50 -4.80 -11.16 11.50
C LYS A 50 -6.25 -10.82 11.84
N GLU A 51 -6.48 -9.98 12.85
CA GLU A 51 -7.82 -9.54 13.23
C GLU A 51 -8.56 -8.90 12.04
N ALA A 52 -7.90 -7.97 11.34
CA ALA A 52 -8.48 -7.34 10.16
C ALA A 52 -8.76 -8.36 9.02
N ALA A 53 -7.87 -9.33 8.82
CA ALA A 53 -8.06 -10.38 7.82
C ALA A 53 -9.23 -11.31 8.16
N ASP A 54 -9.35 -11.71 9.43
CA ASP A 54 -10.44 -12.58 9.91
C ASP A 54 -11.80 -11.87 9.78
N GLU A 55 -11.88 -10.59 10.18
CA GLU A 55 -13.08 -9.78 10.01
C GLU A 55 -13.51 -9.67 8.54
N ILE A 56 -12.56 -9.41 7.63
CA ILE A 56 -12.83 -9.30 6.20
C ILE A 56 -13.25 -10.65 5.62
N SER A 57 -12.56 -11.73 5.97
CA SER A 57 -12.93 -13.08 5.52
C SER A 57 -14.34 -13.44 5.95
N ALA A 58 -14.70 -13.17 7.20
CA ALA A 58 -16.04 -13.44 7.73
C ALA A 58 -17.13 -12.59 7.05
N ALA A 59 -16.84 -11.31 6.77
CA ALA A 59 -17.82 -10.39 6.20
C ALA A 59 -18.08 -10.61 4.70
N TYR A 60 -17.04 -10.99 3.93
CA TYR A 60 -17.11 -11.03 2.46
C TYR A 60 -16.97 -12.43 1.85
N GLY A 61 -16.62 -13.44 2.64
CA GLY A 61 -16.48 -14.83 2.15
C GLY A 61 -15.28 -15.04 1.22
N VAL A 62 -14.25 -14.20 1.33
CA VAL A 62 -12.99 -14.29 0.58
C VAL A 62 -11.87 -14.81 1.48
N GLU A 63 -10.77 -15.27 0.89
CA GLU A 63 -9.57 -15.58 1.65
C GLU A 63 -8.80 -14.29 1.94
N ALA A 64 -8.58 -13.99 3.22
CA ALA A 64 -7.72 -12.91 3.66
C ALA A 64 -6.72 -13.42 4.71
N HIS A 65 -5.47 -13.00 4.59
CA HIS A 65 -4.38 -13.40 5.47
C HIS A 65 -3.67 -12.17 6.03
N GLY A 66 -3.42 -12.19 7.34
CA GLY A 66 -2.63 -11.17 8.02
C GLY A 66 -1.16 -11.56 8.08
N HIS A 67 -0.27 -10.66 7.65
CA HIS A 67 1.19 -10.84 7.65
C HIS A 67 1.88 -9.76 8.46
N GLU A 68 2.97 -10.16 9.14
CA GLU A 68 3.87 -9.21 9.79
C GLU A 68 5.01 -8.84 8.84
N ALA A 69 5.19 -7.53 8.58
CA ALA A 69 6.38 -7.06 7.92
C ALA A 69 6.66 -5.58 8.25
N ASP A 70 7.94 -5.25 8.36
CA ASP A 70 8.42 -3.88 8.33
C ASP A 70 8.84 -3.54 6.89
N VAL A 71 8.11 -2.59 6.29
CA VAL A 71 8.37 -2.17 4.90
C VAL A 71 9.70 -1.44 4.72
N THR A 72 10.35 -1.02 5.81
CA THR A 72 11.67 -0.37 5.78
C THR A 72 12.82 -1.37 5.71
N GLU A 73 12.54 -2.66 6.00
CA GLU A 73 13.53 -3.72 6.07
C GLU A 73 13.45 -4.62 4.82
N GLN A 74 14.49 -4.60 3.98
CA GLN A 74 14.50 -5.36 2.73
C GLN A 74 14.19 -6.84 2.93
N ALA A 75 14.84 -7.49 3.91
CA ALA A 75 14.64 -8.91 4.17
C ALA A 75 13.20 -9.23 4.61
N SER A 76 12.57 -8.33 5.39
CA SER A 76 11.17 -8.46 5.81
C SER A 76 10.22 -8.35 4.61
N VAL A 77 10.49 -7.42 3.70
CA VAL A 77 9.69 -7.26 2.45
C VAL A 77 9.84 -8.47 1.53
N GLU A 78 11.06 -8.99 1.36
CA GLU A 78 11.30 -10.18 0.53
C GLU A 78 10.61 -11.42 1.11
N ALA A 79 10.65 -11.64 2.42
CA ALA A 79 9.93 -12.72 3.11
C ALA A 79 8.41 -12.60 2.90
N MET A 80 7.85 -11.41 3.13
CA MET A 80 6.43 -11.11 2.92
C MET A 80 5.97 -11.47 1.49
N VAL A 81 6.74 -11.08 0.48
CA VAL A 81 6.41 -11.38 -0.93
C VAL A 81 6.52 -12.88 -1.19
N SER A 82 7.54 -13.56 -0.67
CA SER A 82 7.69 -15.02 -0.79
C SER A 82 6.50 -15.77 -0.19
N GLU A 83 6.11 -15.43 1.03
CA GLU A 83 4.94 -16.04 1.70
C GLU A 83 3.64 -15.82 0.91
N ALA A 84 3.42 -14.61 0.39
CA ALA A 84 2.25 -14.31 -0.45
C ALA A 84 2.26 -15.12 -1.76
N MET A 85 3.43 -15.29 -2.36
CA MET A 85 3.61 -16.13 -3.56
C MET A 85 3.42 -17.62 -3.29
N GLU A 86 3.92 -18.13 -2.15
CA GLU A 86 3.74 -19.53 -1.74
C GLU A 86 2.26 -19.84 -1.50
N ALA A 87 1.54 -18.95 -0.82
CA ALA A 87 0.14 -19.15 -0.49
C ALA A 87 -0.79 -19.12 -1.72
N ARG A 88 -0.50 -18.29 -2.73
CA ARG A 88 -1.42 -18.04 -3.85
C ARG A 88 -0.83 -18.21 -5.25
N GLY A 89 0.48 -18.43 -5.36
CA GLY A 89 1.19 -18.51 -6.64
C GLY A 89 1.24 -17.19 -7.42
N ARG A 90 0.67 -16.11 -6.86
CA ARG A 90 0.55 -14.82 -7.56
C ARG A 90 0.27 -13.64 -6.65
N ILE A 91 0.78 -12.47 -7.04
CA ILE A 91 0.34 -11.15 -6.55
C ILE A 91 -0.11 -10.37 -7.78
N ASP A 92 -1.40 -10.08 -7.90
CA ASP A 92 -1.95 -9.33 -9.04
C ASP A 92 -1.90 -7.83 -8.82
N VAL A 93 -2.08 -7.41 -7.56
CA VAL A 93 -2.07 -6.01 -7.16
C VAL A 93 -1.24 -5.84 -5.91
N LEU A 94 -0.35 -4.84 -5.93
CA LEU A 94 0.30 -4.29 -4.74
C LEU A 94 -0.30 -2.92 -4.45
N VAL A 95 -0.77 -2.72 -3.22
CA VAL A 95 -1.19 -1.41 -2.70
C VAL A 95 -0.17 -0.95 -1.66
N ASN A 96 0.67 -0.01 -2.03
CA ASN A 96 1.61 0.65 -1.14
C ASN A 96 0.89 1.74 -0.35
N ASN A 97 0.32 1.37 0.81
CA ASN A 97 -0.44 2.28 1.66
C ASN A 97 0.25 2.57 3.00
N ALA A 98 1.15 1.70 3.48
CA ALA A 98 1.89 1.95 4.71
C ALA A 98 2.53 3.35 4.71
N GLY A 99 2.37 4.08 5.80
CA GLY A 99 2.91 5.42 5.91
C GLY A 99 2.61 6.07 7.24
N ILE A 100 3.40 7.08 7.56
CA ILE A 100 3.26 7.91 8.76
C ILE A 100 3.30 9.40 8.39
N ASN A 101 2.90 10.22 9.35
CA ASN A 101 2.98 11.67 9.26
C ASN A 101 3.59 12.24 10.54
N ARG A 102 4.58 13.14 10.41
CA ARG A 102 5.12 14.00 11.46
C ARG A 102 4.74 15.44 11.15
N ARG A 103 4.25 16.17 12.14
CA ARG A 103 3.66 17.51 11.99
C ARG A 103 4.35 18.50 12.90
N GLY A 104 4.68 19.66 12.39
CA GLY A 104 5.26 20.77 13.12
C GLY A 104 5.99 21.74 12.20
N PRO A 105 6.32 22.95 12.72
CA PRO A 105 7.24 23.87 12.04
C PRO A 105 8.57 23.17 11.77
N ILE A 106 9.22 23.50 10.65
CA ILE A 106 10.44 22.80 10.21
C ILE A 106 11.57 22.92 11.25
N GLU A 107 11.65 24.04 11.97
CA GLU A 107 12.63 24.31 13.01
C GLU A 107 12.41 23.52 14.31
N GLU A 108 11.21 22.93 14.50
CA GLU A 108 10.85 22.13 15.66
C GLU A 108 10.95 20.62 15.40
N LEU A 109 10.93 20.22 14.12
CA LEU A 109 11.05 18.82 13.74
C LEU A 109 12.49 18.34 13.76
N SER A 110 12.73 17.17 14.34
CA SER A 110 14.05 16.56 14.34
C SER A 110 14.43 15.99 12.96
N LEU A 111 15.72 15.79 12.75
CA LEU A 111 16.21 15.08 11.56
C LEU A 111 15.72 13.62 11.55
N GLU A 112 15.58 13.03 12.72
CA GLU A 112 15.06 11.67 12.93
C GLU A 112 13.59 11.57 12.49
N ASP A 113 12.75 12.55 12.83
CA ASP A 113 11.36 12.62 12.36
C ASP A 113 11.29 12.68 10.83
N PHE A 114 12.14 13.51 10.22
CA PHE A 114 12.21 13.58 8.77
C PHE A 114 12.63 12.26 8.15
N LYS A 115 13.73 11.65 8.65
CA LYS A 115 14.23 10.36 8.15
C LYS A 115 13.21 9.24 8.29
N GLU A 116 12.57 9.12 9.45
CA GLU A 116 11.54 8.09 9.70
C GLU A 116 10.40 8.18 8.67
N VAL A 117 9.94 9.41 8.38
CA VAL A 117 8.90 9.62 7.36
C VAL A 117 9.40 9.20 5.97
N GLN A 118 10.66 9.53 5.60
CA GLN A 118 11.19 9.13 4.29
C GLN A 118 11.37 7.60 4.20
N GLU A 119 11.90 6.97 5.25
CA GLU A 119 12.10 5.51 5.28
C GLU A 119 10.79 4.74 5.10
N ILE A 120 9.77 5.08 5.86
CA ILE A 120 8.49 4.37 5.76
C ILE A 120 7.76 4.72 4.46
N ASN A 121 7.63 6.02 4.15
CA ASN A 121 6.75 6.48 3.08
C ASN A 121 7.39 6.38 1.69
N VAL A 122 8.71 6.35 1.57
CA VAL A 122 9.43 6.35 0.28
C VAL A 122 10.23 5.06 0.10
N THR A 123 11.17 4.75 1.01
CA THR A 123 11.99 3.52 0.93
C THR A 123 11.09 2.30 0.97
N GLY A 124 10.09 2.26 1.84
CA GLY A 124 9.12 1.15 1.92
C GLY A 124 8.34 0.93 0.61
N VAL A 125 7.86 2.00 -0.03
CA VAL A 125 7.18 1.92 -1.33
C VAL A 125 8.12 1.39 -2.41
N TRP A 126 9.38 1.83 -2.41
CA TRP A 126 10.38 1.37 -3.36
C TRP A 126 10.72 -0.11 -3.17
N LEU A 127 10.96 -0.55 -1.93
CA LEU A 127 11.29 -1.95 -1.60
C LEU A 127 10.15 -2.89 -1.99
N CYS A 128 8.91 -2.59 -1.59
CA CYS A 128 7.76 -3.41 -1.92
C CYS A 128 7.53 -3.50 -3.43
N SER A 129 7.63 -2.37 -4.14
CA SER A 129 7.49 -2.34 -5.60
C SER A 129 8.58 -3.17 -6.29
N ARG A 130 9.84 -3.02 -5.84
CA ARG A 130 10.99 -3.78 -6.34
C ARG A 130 10.80 -5.29 -6.15
N ALA A 131 10.28 -5.72 -5.02
CA ALA A 131 10.12 -7.13 -4.69
C ALA A 131 9.04 -7.83 -5.52
N VAL A 132 7.92 -7.18 -5.83
CA VAL A 132 6.82 -7.81 -6.60
C VAL A 132 7.04 -7.74 -8.12
N LEU A 133 7.81 -6.77 -8.60
CA LEU A 133 7.96 -6.51 -10.05
C LEU A 133 8.49 -7.69 -10.87
N PRO A 134 9.49 -8.47 -10.44
CA PRO A 134 9.95 -9.62 -11.20
C PRO A 134 8.81 -10.60 -11.51
N HIS A 135 8.02 -10.97 -10.49
CA HIS A 135 6.89 -11.89 -10.63
C HIS A 135 5.77 -11.33 -11.53
N MET A 136 5.48 -10.03 -11.40
CA MET A 136 4.47 -9.38 -12.24
C MET A 136 4.91 -9.31 -13.71
N LYS A 137 6.19 -8.98 -13.97
CA LYS A 137 6.76 -8.93 -15.33
C LYS A 137 6.79 -10.30 -16.00
N GLU A 138 7.22 -11.33 -15.27
CA GLU A 138 7.24 -12.72 -15.77
C GLU A 138 5.85 -13.18 -16.23
N ARG A 139 4.82 -12.79 -15.50
CA ARG A 139 3.42 -13.10 -15.81
C ARG A 139 2.80 -12.17 -16.87
N GLY A 140 3.47 -11.10 -17.26
CA GLY A 140 2.92 -10.09 -18.17
C GLY A 140 1.68 -9.37 -17.61
N ASN A 141 1.47 -9.39 -16.29
CA ASN A 141 0.29 -8.79 -15.63
C ASN A 141 0.59 -8.39 -14.19
N GLY A 142 0.34 -7.15 -13.86
CA GLY A 142 0.48 -6.62 -12.50
C GLY A 142 -0.07 -5.20 -12.39
N ARG A 143 -0.46 -4.83 -11.17
CA ARG A 143 -0.92 -3.47 -10.86
C ARG A 143 -0.26 -3.02 -9.56
N ILE A 144 0.46 -1.91 -9.61
CA ILE A 144 1.01 -1.25 -8.43
C ILE A 144 0.25 0.05 -8.22
N VAL A 145 -0.34 0.20 -7.03
CA VAL A 145 -1.07 1.39 -6.63
C VAL A 145 -0.36 2.01 -5.43
N ASN A 146 0.19 3.20 -5.60
CA ASN A 146 0.90 3.92 -4.55
C ASN A 146 -0.03 4.96 -3.90
N LEU A 147 -0.15 4.92 -2.58
CA LEU A 147 -0.87 5.96 -1.82
C LEU A 147 0.04 7.17 -1.62
N SER A 148 -0.12 8.15 -2.52
CA SER A 148 0.45 9.48 -2.34
C SER A 148 -0.49 10.34 -1.47
N SER A 149 -0.67 11.59 -1.78
CA SER A 149 -1.56 12.56 -1.11
C SER A 149 -1.77 13.76 -2.03
N ALA A 150 -2.82 14.53 -1.80
CA ALA A 150 -2.93 15.89 -2.34
C ALA A 150 -1.68 16.71 -1.98
N LEU A 151 -1.10 16.48 -0.80
CA LEU A 151 0.17 17.11 -0.35
C LEU A 151 1.42 16.63 -1.10
N GLY A 152 1.32 15.64 -1.96
CA GLY A 152 2.34 15.28 -2.94
C GLY A 152 2.28 16.15 -4.22
N LEU A 153 1.24 16.96 -4.35
CA LEU A 153 0.99 17.86 -5.51
C LEU A 153 0.99 19.33 -5.11
N VAL A 154 0.57 19.63 -3.87
CA VAL A 154 0.50 20.99 -3.31
C VAL A 154 1.11 21.04 -1.92
N GLY A 155 1.47 22.23 -1.45
CA GLY A 155 2.06 22.43 -0.11
C GLY A 155 1.01 22.84 0.93
N THR A 156 1.33 22.59 2.20
CA THR A 156 0.64 23.16 3.36
C THR A 156 1.64 23.35 4.50
N PRO A 157 1.48 24.35 5.38
CA PRO A 157 2.37 24.57 6.52
C PRO A 157 2.44 23.33 7.43
N ASN A 158 3.56 23.19 8.15
CA ASN A 158 3.80 22.18 9.18
C ASN A 158 3.72 20.71 8.66
N ARG A 159 4.09 20.48 7.39
CA ARG A 159 4.02 19.16 6.74
C ARG A 159 5.23 18.83 5.89
N THR A 160 6.38 19.50 6.14
CA THR A 160 7.55 19.33 5.26
C THR A 160 8.00 17.89 5.09
N PRO A 161 8.14 17.03 6.13
CA PRO A 161 8.55 15.65 5.91
C PRO A 161 7.53 14.85 5.10
N TYR A 162 6.26 15.02 5.42
CA TYR A 162 5.18 14.27 4.77
C TYR A 162 4.97 14.70 3.32
N ALA A 163 4.88 16.00 3.05
CA ALA A 163 4.71 16.52 1.69
C ALA A 163 5.89 16.13 0.79
N THR A 164 7.13 16.22 1.32
CA THR A 164 8.33 15.73 0.63
C THR A 164 8.21 14.25 0.27
N SER A 165 7.82 13.41 1.22
CA SER A 165 7.68 11.97 0.98
C SER A 165 6.61 11.65 -0.07
N LYS A 166 5.47 12.34 -0.02
CA LYS A 166 4.35 12.11 -0.96
C LYS A 166 4.65 12.67 -2.35
N GLY A 167 5.40 13.77 -2.44
CA GLY A 167 5.98 14.26 -3.70
C GLY A 167 6.95 13.25 -4.32
N ALA A 168 7.83 12.65 -3.51
CA ALA A 168 8.74 11.61 -3.93
C ALA A 168 8.00 10.37 -4.47
N VAL A 169 6.97 9.88 -3.76
CA VAL A 169 6.12 8.76 -4.22
C VAL A 169 5.43 9.09 -5.54
N THR A 170 4.92 10.31 -5.71
CA THR A 170 4.28 10.74 -6.96
C THR A 170 5.27 10.70 -8.12
N GLN A 171 6.49 11.19 -7.93
CA GLN A 171 7.52 11.18 -8.98
C GLN A 171 8.08 9.78 -9.24
N MET A 172 8.28 8.97 -8.18
CA MET A 172 8.66 7.55 -8.30
C MET A 172 7.64 6.77 -9.15
N THR A 173 6.34 7.02 -8.93
CA THR A 173 5.27 6.39 -9.70
C THR A 173 5.39 6.69 -11.19
N ARG A 174 5.68 7.96 -11.55
CA ARG A 174 5.88 8.34 -12.95
C ARG A 174 7.09 7.64 -13.58
N ALA A 175 8.22 7.65 -12.89
CA ALA A 175 9.43 6.99 -13.37
C ALA A 175 9.21 5.49 -13.55
N LEU A 176 8.69 4.82 -12.51
CA LEU A 176 8.48 3.38 -12.53
C LEU A 176 7.44 2.95 -13.59
N SER A 177 6.41 3.77 -13.83
CA SER A 177 5.44 3.47 -14.90
C SER A 177 6.07 3.43 -16.28
N LEU A 178 7.09 4.27 -16.55
CA LEU A 178 7.86 4.25 -17.78
C LEU A 178 8.79 3.04 -17.87
N GLU A 179 9.44 2.66 -16.76
CA GLU A 179 10.33 1.49 -16.69
C GLU A 179 9.60 0.17 -16.96
N VAL A 180 8.31 0.09 -16.64
CA VAL A 180 7.51 -1.13 -16.84
C VAL A 180 6.64 -1.06 -18.09
N ALA A 181 6.72 0.00 -18.88
CA ALA A 181 5.93 0.14 -20.10
C ALA A 181 6.15 -1.04 -21.04
N GLY A 182 5.06 -1.60 -21.59
CA GLY A 182 5.11 -2.78 -22.47
C GLY A 182 5.22 -4.13 -21.74
N SER A 183 5.46 -4.17 -20.42
CA SER A 183 5.56 -5.44 -19.66
C SER A 183 4.21 -6.02 -19.20
N GLY A 184 3.08 -5.35 -19.48
CA GLY A 184 1.77 -5.73 -18.97
C GLY A 184 1.51 -5.27 -17.51
N VAL A 185 2.51 -4.64 -16.88
CA VAL A 185 2.39 -4.05 -15.54
C VAL A 185 2.03 -2.57 -15.65
N THR A 186 1.16 -2.09 -14.75
CA THR A 186 0.89 -0.65 -14.62
C THR A 186 1.20 -0.17 -13.21
N VAL A 187 1.68 1.08 -13.10
CA VAL A 187 1.99 1.74 -11.84
C VAL A 187 1.26 3.08 -11.78
N ASN A 188 0.42 3.26 -10.77
CA ASN A 188 -0.39 4.45 -10.60
C ASN A 188 -0.31 4.97 -9.17
N ALA A 189 -0.58 6.26 -8.97
CA ALA A 189 -0.72 6.84 -7.64
C ALA A 189 -2.14 7.37 -7.43
N ILE A 190 -2.64 7.17 -6.22
CA ILE A 190 -3.84 7.87 -5.72
C ILE A 190 -3.35 8.99 -4.81
N CYS A 191 -3.90 10.19 -4.99
CA CYS A 191 -3.55 11.38 -4.20
C CYS A 191 -4.77 11.83 -3.38
N PRO A 192 -5.13 11.15 -2.29
CA PRO A 192 -6.31 11.47 -1.50
C PRO A 192 -6.19 12.86 -0.85
N GLY A 193 -7.34 13.52 -0.68
CA GLY A 193 -7.52 14.62 0.25
C GLY A 193 -7.58 14.12 1.71
N PRO A 194 -8.03 14.96 2.65
CA PRO A 194 -8.18 14.56 4.05
C PRO A 194 -9.33 13.56 4.21
N PHE A 195 -9.02 12.45 4.91
CA PHE A 195 -10.00 11.46 5.36
C PHE A 195 -9.93 11.37 6.87
N LEU A 196 -11.07 11.14 7.51
CA LEU A 196 -11.11 10.82 8.94
C LEU A 196 -10.54 9.40 9.13
N THR A 197 -9.35 9.32 9.67
CA THR A 197 -8.61 8.07 9.92
C THR A 197 -7.83 8.21 11.22
N PRO A 198 -7.38 7.13 11.86
CA PRO A 198 -6.53 7.21 13.05
C PRO A 198 -5.29 8.12 12.89
N MET A 199 -4.74 8.23 11.69
CA MET A 199 -3.64 9.15 11.39
C MET A 199 -4.05 10.64 11.49
N ASN A 200 -5.35 10.94 11.36
CA ASN A 200 -5.89 12.30 11.25
C ASN A 200 -6.86 12.67 12.39
N GLU A 201 -7.15 11.78 13.33
CA GLU A 201 -8.05 12.04 14.48
C GLU A 201 -7.54 13.11 15.44
N SER A 202 -6.26 13.46 15.36
CA SER A 202 -5.62 14.51 16.17
C SER A 202 -5.53 15.89 15.46
N ILE A 203 -6.40 16.14 14.47
CA ILE A 203 -6.47 17.42 13.76
C ILE A 203 -7.50 18.34 14.38
#